data_37fa3545f046741b9c8041a3cf4f4187
#
_entry.id   37fa3545f046741b9c8041a3cf4f4187
#
_cell.length_a   1.000
_cell.length_b   1.000
_cell.length_c   1.000
_cell.angle_alpha   90.00
_cell.angle_beta   90.00
_cell.angle_gamma   90.00
#
_symmetry.space_group_name_H-M   'P 1'
#
loop_
_entity.id
_entity.type
_entity.pdbx_description
1 polymer ?
#
loop_
_entity_poly.entity_id
_entity_poly.type
_entity_poly.pdbx_seq_one_letter_code
_entity_poly.pdbx_strand_id
1 'polypeptide(L)'
;MVDTLGLPTVFFTHSAADLQWPELARLICPDDPDSSTSRSKALMENPAIADWFFYHRIHKFIDIFYKGVLGASDYWMRFEWQHRGSPHVHGLAWLEDAPNVETIFSATSDREANTPNATHDPSGSEDSTLHAAKQQLIEYINRTVSTINPAVLPDGSNVADAPLPKTNPHICTKPYSEVVDYHHDLADLIATCQRHTRCSAAYCLRTHNGVQKCRFGYPKPLQPQTAVLMGDNLNSDEDKEPVIITARNDGLLNSFNPVQLSAWRANVDMQYCVSRHKVIKYVAKYATKSEPRSLPLREVYTKPEG
;
A
#
# COMPACT_ATOMS: atom_id res chain seq x y z
N MET A 1 -17.56 3.60 12.87
CA MET A 1 -16.19 4.06 12.68
C MET A 1 -16.11 5.11 11.58
N VAL A 2 -16.30 4.80 10.30
CA VAL A 2 -16.31 5.82 9.23
C VAL A 2 -17.40 6.87 9.43
N ASP A 3 -18.56 6.50 9.96
CA ASP A 3 -19.64 7.44 10.28
C ASP A 3 -19.33 8.33 11.49
N THR A 4 -18.46 7.90 12.39
CA THR A 4 -18.10 8.64 13.61
C THR A 4 -16.84 9.48 13.40
N LEU A 5 -15.82 8.92 12.75
CA LEU A 5 -14.50 9.55 12.55
C LEU A 5 -14.36 10.27 11.21
N GLY A 6 -15.34 10.13 10.31
CA GLY A 6 -15.24 10.62 8.93
C GLY A 6 -14.41 9.73 8.03
N LEU A 7 -14.02 10.26 6.87
CA LEU A 7 -13.18 9.59 5.90
C LEU A 7 -11.78 9.36 6.48
N PRO A 8 -11.22 8.12 6.49
CA PRO A 8 -9.83 7.92 6.84
C PRO A 8 -8.91 8.62 5.85
N THR A 9 -7.75 9.04 6.31
CA THR A 9 -6.76 9.72 5.48
C THR A 9 -6.07 8.75 4.53
N VAL A 10 -5.60 7.63 5.07
CA VAL A 10 -4.84 6.65 4.29
C VAL A 10 -5.34 5.23 4.52
N PHE A 11 -5.30 4.46 3.44
CA PHE A 11 -5.29 3.01 3.44
C PHE A 11 -3.85 2.53 3.45
N PHE A 12 -3.56 1.46 4.20
CA PHE A 12 -2.22 0.87 4.22
C PHE A 12 -2.26 -0.66 4.24
N THR A 13 -1.18 -1.26 3.78
CA THR A 13 -0.92 -2.68 3.98
C THR A 13 0.52 -2.93 4.42
N HIS A 14 0.72 -4.02 5.15
CA HIS A 14 2.03 -4.52 5.52
C HIS A 14 2.09 -6.02 5.31
N SER A 15 3.04 -6.47 4.49
CA SER A 15 3.33 -7.90 4.32
C SER A 15 4.45 -8.32 5.27
N ALA A 16 4.44 -9.56 5.69
CA ALA A 16 5.60 -10.15 6.35
C ALA A 16 6.72 -10.45 5.34
N ALA A 17 7.97 -10.30 5.78
CA ALA A 17 9.14 -10.89 5.13
C ALA A 17 9.73 -11.98 6.06
N ASP A 18 8.88 -12.90 6.44
CA ASP A 18 9.10 -13.94 7.45
C ASP A 18 10.34 -14.82 7.17
N LEU A 19 10.66 -15.06 5.88
CA LEU A 19 11.89 -15.75 5.49
C LEU A 19 13.15 -14.86 5.55
N GLN A 20 13.02 -13.54 5.64
CA GLN A 20 14.12 -12.60 5.51
C GLN A 20 14.46 -11.88 6.82
N TRP A 21 13.49 -11.59 7.67
CA TRP A 21 13.75 -10.84 8.89
C TRP A 21 14.71 -11.54 9.85
N PRO A 22 15.89 -10.96 10.15
CA PRO A 22 16.89 -11.62 10.95
C PRO A 22 16.45 -11.80 12.40
N GLU A 23 15.61 -10.90 12.91
CA GLU A 23 15.09 -10.98 14.26
C GLU A 23 14.18 -12.22 14.43
N LEU A 24 13.31 -12.49 13.43
CA LEU A 24 12.48 -13.70 13.44
C LEU A 24 13.34 -14.96 13.27
N ALA A 25 14.32 -14.92 12.35
CA ALA A 25 15.22 -16.06 12.15
C ALA A 25 15.95 -16.47 13.43
N ARG A 26 16.46 -15.50 14.22
CA ARG A 26 17.11 -15.78 15.51
C ARG A 26 16.17 -16.39 16.55
N LEU A 27 14.86 -16.10 16.45
CA LEU A 27 13.86 -16.68 17.36
C LEU A 27 13.50 -18.13 17.01
N ILE A 28 13.36 -18.45 15.71
CA ILE A 28 12.85 -19.76 15.26
C ILE A 28 13.96 -20.76 14.92
N CYS A 29 15.16 -20.30 14.56
CA CYS A 29 16.32 -21.13 14.23
C CYS A 29 17.63 -20.50 14.75
N PRO A 30 17.82 -20.43 16.08
CA PRO A 30 18.96 -19.74 16.69
C PRO A 30 20.31 -20.36 16.33
N ASP A 31 20.36 -21.67 16.06
CA ASP A 31 21.61 -22.39 15.73
C ASP A 31 22.12 -22.11 14.32
N ASP A 32 21.23 -21.73 13.37
CA ASP A 32 21.60 -21.48 11.98
C ASP A 32 20.68 -20.42 11.32
N PRO A 33 20.64 -19.19 11.88
CA PRO A 33 19.70 -18.15 11.47
C PRO A 33 19.97 -17.59 10.07
N ASP A 34 21.15 -17.78 9.51
CA ASP A 34 21.55 -17.23 8.21
C ASP A 34 21.23 -18.17 7.05
N SER A 35 20.99 -19.45 7.30
CA SER A 35 20.61 -20.43 6.28
C SER A 35 19.15 -20.27 5.85
N SER A 36 18.93 -20.04 4.56
CA SER A 36 17.58 -19.96 3.99
C SER A 36 16.77 -21.27 4.14
N THR A 37 17.45 -22.41 4.08
CA THR A 37 16.85 -23.73 4.26
C THR A 37 16.40 -23.94 5.69
N SER A 38 17.27 -23.62 6.67
CA SER A 38 16.97 -23.71 8.10
C SER A 38 15.82 -22.79 8.48
N ARG A 39 15.82 -21.55 8.01
CA ARG A 39 14.70 -20.60 8.20
C ARG A 39 13.39 -21.10 7.62
N SER A 40 13.40 -21.63 6.38
CA SER A 40 12.19 -22.16 5.74
C SER A 40 11.60 -23.33 6.52
N LYS A 41 12.43 -24.25 6.98
CA LYS A 41 12.00 -25.39 7.80
C LYS A 41 11.46 -24.93 9.15
N ALA A 42 12.22 -24.10 9.87
CA ALA A 42 11.82 -23.58 11.17
C ALA A 42 10.52 -22.79 11.14
N LEU A 43 10.27 -22.01 10.05
CA LEU A 43 9.04 -21.28 9.86
C LEU A 43 7.82 -22.21 9.69
N MET A 44 7.98 -23.31 8.95
CA MET A 44 6.91 -24.31 8.81
C MET A 44 6.61 -25.05 10.12
N GLU A 45 7.64 -25.27 10.95
CA GLU A 45 7.52 -25.95 12.25
C GLU A 45 7.00 -25.03 13.34
N ASN A 46 7.16 -23.72 13.21
CA ASN A 46 6.82 -22.71 14.23
C ASN A 46 5.92 -21.57 13.72
N PRO A 47 4.79 -21.84 13.02
CA PRO A 47 3.95 -20.78 12.46
C PRO A 47 3.38 -19.84 13.52
N ALA A 48 3.06 -20.34 14.71
CA ALA A 48 2.54 -19.53 15.81
C ALA A 48 3.55 -18.49 16.31
N ILE A 49 4.85 -18.80 16.30
CA ILE A 49 5.89 -17.82 16.67
C ILE A 49 6.01 -16.75 15.59
N ALA A 50 5.92 -17.11 14.31
CA ALA A 50 5.96 -16.16 13.22
C ALA A 50 4.76 -15.19 13.27
N ASP A 51 3.56 -15.71 13.52
CA ASP A 51 2.34 -14.90 13.71
C ASP A 51 2.45 -13.97 14.94
N TRP A 52 2.93 -14.50 16.05
CA TRP A 52 3.16 -13.71 17.27
C TRP A 52 4.19 -12.59 17.03
N PHE A 53 5.30 -12.89 16.35
CA PHE A 53 6.31 -11.91 15.99
C PHE A 53 5.74 -10.81 15.11
N PHE A 54 4.99 -11.18 14.04
CA PHE A 54 4.36 -10.23 13.15
C PHE A 54 3.35 -9.35 13.88
N TYR A 55 2.52 -9.94 14.77
CA TYR A 55 1.55 -9.21 15.58
C TYR A 55 2.23 -8.11 16.41
N HIS A 56 3.29 -8.45 17.15
CA HIS A 56 4.00 -7.46 17.96
C HIS A 56 4.75 -6.42 17.11
N ARG A 57 5.35 -6.85 16.02
CA ARG A 57 6.04 -5.94 15.09
C ARG A 57 5.09 -4.90 14.51
N ILE A 58 3.90 -5.30 14.02
CA ILE A 58 2.95 -4.35 13.44
C ILE A 58 2.36 -3.39 14.48
N HIS A 59 2.00 -3.87 15.68
CA HIS A 59 1.50 -2.98 16.72
C HIS A 59 2.55 -1.94 17.12
N LYS A 60 3.80 -2.37 17.30
CA LYS A 60 4.89 -1.44 17.59
C LYS A 60 5.12 -0.46 16.45
N PHE A 61 5.00 -0.90 15.21
CA PHE A 61 5.10 -0.05 14.03
C PHE A 61 3.97 0.98 13.96
N ILE A 62 2.73 0.59 14.27
CA ILE A 62 1.60 1.52 14.40
C ILE A 62 1.89 2.61 15.43
N ASP A 63 2.36 2.22 16.62
CA ASP A 63 2.62 3.20 17.69
C ASP A 63 3.74 4.18 17.32
N ILE A 64 4.83 3.68 16.72
CA ILE A 64 5.98 4.53 16.40
C ILE A 64 5.75 5.33 15.11
N PHE A 65 5.34 4.67 14.03
CA PHE A 65 5.26 5.30 12.71
C PHE A 65 3.92 6.01 12.48
N TYR A 66 2.79 5.30 12.60
CA TYR A 66 1.49 5.92 12.30
C TYR A 66 1.11 6.96 13.34
N LYS A 67 1.20 6.64 14.63
CA LYS A 67 0.88 7.61 15.70
C LYS A 67 2.01 8.62 15.91
N GLY A 68 3.26 8.15 16.03
CA GLY A 68 4.39 9.01 16.41
C GLY A 68 4.93 9.87 15.29
N VAL A 69 5.00 9.36 14.04
CA VAL A 69 5.57 10.09 12.89
C VAL A 69 4.49 10.74 12.03
N LEU A 70 3.40 10.01 11.73
CA LEU A 70 2.33 10.52 10.86
C LEU A 70 1.20 11.22 11.62
N GLY A 71 1.19 11.21 12.96
CA GLY A 71 0.15 11.85 13.76
C GLY A 71 -1.22 11.21 13.62
N ALA A 72 -1.29 9.86 13.58
CA ALA A 72 -2.57 9.18 13.51
C ALA A 72 -3.33 9.29 14.83
N SER A 73 -4.50 9.92 14.80
CA SER A 73 -5.44 9.98 15.92
C SER A 73 -6.18 8.68 16.15
N ASP A 74 -6.43 7.95 15.06
CA ASP A 74 -7.12 6.66 15.12
C ASP A 74 -6.68 5.75 13.98
N TYR A 75 -6.90 4.45 14.13
CA TYR A 75 -6.64 3.45 13.10
C TYR A 75 -7.56 2.24 13.23
N TRP A 76 -7.71 1.54 12.14
CA TRP A 76 -8.33 0.23 12.07
C TRP A 76 -7.44 -0.69 11.27
N MET A 77 -7.30 -1.96 11.68
CA MET A 77 -6.55 -2.95 10.92
C MET A 77 -7.14 -4.34 11.03
N ARG A 78 -6.90 -5.16 10.01
CA ARG A 78 -7.28 -6.56 9.94
C ARG A 78 -6.11 -7.40 9.46
N PHE A 79 -5.88 -8.52 10.13
CA PHE A 79 -4.95 -9.55 9.72
C PHE A 79 -5.58 -10.44 8.64
N GLU A 80 -4.75 -10.86 7.69
CA GLU A 80 -5.09 -11.83 6.65
C GLU A 80 -3.88 -12.77 6.47
N TRP A 81 -4.13 -14.08 6.40
CA TRP A 81 -3.10 -15.06 6.09
C TRP A 81 -3.18 -15.40 4.61
N GLN A 82 -2.08 -15.18 3.88
CA GLN A 82 -1.99 -15.51 2.46
C GLN A 82 -1.78 -17.02 2.28
N HIS A 83 -1.94 -17.53 1.05
CA HIS A 83 -1.91 -18.95 0.69
C HIS A 83 -0.75 -19.79 1.27
N ARG A 84 0.31 -19.16 1.73
CA ARG A 84 1.49 -19.81 2.35
C ARG A 84 1.52 -19.69 3.86
N GLY A 85 0.47 -19.16 4.48
CA GLY A 85 0.43 -18.88 5.91
C GLY A 85 1.16 -17.60 6.30
N SER A 86 1.76 -16.86 5.36
CA SER A 86 2.45 -15.59 5.64
C SER A 86 1.45 -14.52 6.06
N PRO A 87 1.61 -13.88 7.24
CA PRO A 87 0.69 -12.88 7.72
C PRO A 87 0.79 -11.58 6.92
N HIS A 88 -0.34 -10.93 6.78
CA HIS A 88 -0.52 -9.67 6.09
C HIS A 88 -1.53 -8.81 6.85
N VAL A 89 -1.34 -7.51 6.87
CA VAL A 89 -2.26 -6.56 7.50
C VAL A 89 -2.78 -5.59 6.47
N HIS A 90 -4.08 -5.35 6.53
CA HIS A 90 -4.79 -4.25 5.87
C HIS A 90 -5.26 -3.27 6.92
N GLY A 91 -5.10 -1.98 6.68
CA GLY A 91 -5.54 -0.98 7.65
C GLY A 91 -5.96 0.34 7.04
N LEU A 92 -6.56 1.15 7.89
CA LEU A 92 -6.97 2.54 7.65
C LEU A 92 -6.41 3.38 8.79
N ALA A 93 -5.99 4.60 8.50
CA ALA A 93 -5.56 5.55 9.53
C ALA A 93 -6.16 6.93 9.28
N TRP A 94 -6.50 7.62 10.38
CA TRP A 94 -6.95 9.00 10.42
C TRP A 94 -5.78 9.86 10.92
N LEU A 95 -5.27 10.75 10.09
CA LEU A 95 -4.11 11.61 10.39
C LEU A 95 -4.61 13.02 10.72
N GLU A 96 -4.18 13.56 11.86
CA GLU A 96 -4.72 14.84 12.40
C GLU A 96 -4.48 16.04 11.47
N ASP A 97 -3.28 16.15 10.89
CA ASP A 97 -2.89 17.28 10.04
C ASP A 97 -3.28 17.12 8.57
N ALA A 98 -4.08 16.11 8.22
CA ALA A 98 -4.45 15.85 6.84
C ALA A 98 -5.52 16.84 6.35
N PRO A 99 -5.37 17.42 5.13
CA PRO A 99 -6.43 18.22 4.52
C PRO A 99 -7.72 17.39 4.39
N ASN A 100 -8.85 18.00 4.76
CA ASN A 100 -10.14 17.34 4.68
C ASN A 100 -10.64 17.29 3.22
N VAL A 101 -10.52 16.13 2.62
CA VAL A 101 -10.90 15.86 1.23
C VAL A 101 -12.39 16.11 1.00
N GLU A 102 -13.26 15.64 1.91
CA GLU A 102 -14.72 15.81 1.77
C GLU A 102 -15.11 17.29 1.74
N THR A 103 -14.50 18.13 2.57
CA THR A 103 -14.77 19.58 2.59
C THR A 103 -14.27 20.27 1.31
N ILE A 104 -13.09 19.89 0.80
CA ILE A 104 -12.53 20.45 -0.43
C ILE A 104 -13.45 20.17 -1.63
N PHE A 105 -14.04 18.99 -1.69
CA PHE A 105 -14.85 18.57 -2.82
C PHE A 105 -16.34 18.92 -2.69
N SER A 106 -16.92 18.96 -1.49
CA SER A 106 -18.30 19.43 -1.30
C SER A 106 -18.45 20.89 -1.68
N ALA A 107 -17.47 21.75 -1.36
CA ALA A 107 -17.47 23.15 -1.77
C ALA A 107 -17.49 23.35 -3.30
N THR A 108 -17.08 22.36 -4.08
CA THR A 108 -17.12 22.38 -5.55
C THR A 108 -18.51 22.01 -6.07
N SER A 109 -19.14 20.98 -5.51
CA SER A 109 -20.46 20.49 -5.94
C SER A 109 -21.59 21.50 -5.68
N ASP A 110 -21.56 22.21 -4.54
CA ASP A 110 -22.59 23.18 -4.17
C ASP A 110 -22.59 24.42 -5.07
N ARG A 111 -21.46 24.75 -5.70
CA ARG A 111 -21.34 25.89 -6.63
C ARG A 111 -21.84 25.58 -8.03
N GLU A 112 -21.57 24.39 -8.54
CA GLU A 112 -22.09 23.92 -9.84
C GLU A 112 -23.63 23.82 -9.81
N ALA A 113 -24.23 23.43 -8.69
CA ALA A 113 -25.67 23.35 -8.52
C ALA A 113 -26.35 24.74 -8.47
N ASN A 114 -25.65 25.79 -8.00
CA ASN A 114 -26.21 27.13 -7.82
C ASN A 114 -25.98 28.12 -8.98
N THR A 115 -25.31 27.67 -10.08
CA THR A 115 -25.06 28.55 -11.24
C THR A 115 -25.51 27.90 -12.55
N PRO A 116 -26.83 27.77 -12.80
CA PRO A 116 -27.32 27.07 -14.00
C PRO A 116 -27.11 27.81 -15.32
N ASN A 117 -26.53 29.03 -15.33
CA ASN A 117 -26.40 29.87 -16.54
C ASN A 117 -25.15 30.79 -16.56
N ALA A 118 -24.01 30.32 -16.05
CA ALA A 118 -22.77 31.06 -16.26
C ALA A 118 -22.29 30.83 -17.69
N THR A 119 -22.45 31.85 -18.55
CA THR A 119 -21.70 31.96 -19.79
C THR A 119 -20.23 31.80 -19.50
N HIS A 120 -19.56 30.92 -20.22
CA HIS A 120 -18.15 30.62 -20.11
C HIS A 120 -17.34 31.91 -20.29
N ASP A 121 -17.00 32.56 -19.18
CA ASP A 121 -16.02 33.64 -19.16
C ASP A 121 -14.64 32.97 -19.04
N PRO A 122 -13.79 33.04 -20.08
CA PRO A 122 -12.46 32.42 -20.05
C PRO A 122 -11.48 33.12 -19.07
N SER A 123 -11.92 34.19 -18.41
CA SER A 123 -11.17 34.92 -17.37
C SER A 123 -11.64 34.59 -15.96
N GLY A 124 -12.55 33.62 -15.77
CA GLY A 124 -13.07 33.21 -14.47
C GLY A 124 -11.94 32.75 -13.55
N SER A 125 -11.58 33.58 -12.59
CA SER A 125 -10.69 33.19 -11.49
C SER A 125 -11.29 31.96 -10.81
N GLU A 126 -10.71 30.76 -11.05
CA GLU A 126 -10.87 29.65 -10.10
C GLU A 126 -10.70 30.26 -8.73
N ASP A 127 -11.69 30.09 -7.88
CA ASP A 127 -11.65 30.67 -6.54
C ASP A 127 -10.28 30.34 -5.95
N SER A 128 -9.47 31.39 -5.74
CA SER A 128 -8.09 31.26 -5.27
C SER A 128 -7.99 30.39 -4.00
N THR A 129 -9.07 30.33 -3.23
CA THR A 129 -9.20 29.51 -2.02
C THR A 129 -9.28 28.00 -2.33
N LEU A 130 -10.08 27.63 -3.33
CA LEU A 130 -10.21 26.22 -3.75
C LEU A 130 -8.92 25.73 -4.42
N HIS A 131 -8.31 26.57 -5.26
CA HIS A 131 -7.02 26.26 -5.86
C HIS A 131 -5.95 26.06 -4.78
N ALA A 132 -5.85 26.95 -3.80
CA ALA A 132 -4.93 26.84 -2.68
C ALA A 132 -5.18 25.54 -1.86
N ALA A 133 -6.44 25.20 -1.60
CA ALA A 133 -6.78 23.97 -0.87
C ALA A 133 -6.40 22.70 -1.64
N LYS A 134 -6.64 22.65 -2.96
CA LYS A 134 -6.19 21.55 -3.82
C LYS A 134 -4.67 21.44 -3.82
N GLN A 135 -3.97 22.57 -3.89
CA GLN A 135 -2.51 22.59 -3.88
C GLN A 135 -1.95 22.08 -2.55
N GLN A 136 -2.51 22.50 -1.41
CA GLN A 136 -2.14 21.97 -0.09
C GLN A 136 -2.38 20.45 0.00
N LEU A 137 -3.48 19.95 -0.56
CA LEU A 137 -3.75 18.52 -0.63
C LEU A 137 -2.70 17.78 -1.46
N ILE A 138 -2.33 18.29 -2.63
CA ILE A 138 -1.29 17.72 -3.50
C ILE A 138 0.06 17.66 -2.77
N GLU A 139 0.45 18.73 -2.09
CA GLU A 139 1.67 18.80 -1.31
C GLU A 139 1.68 17.77 -0.16
N TYR A 140 0.55 17.68 0.55
CA TYR A 140 0.38 16.69 1.61
C TYR A 140 0.48 15.25 1.09
N ILE A 141 -0.17 14.96 -0.05
CA ILE A 141 -0.11 13.64 -0.70
C ILE A 141 1.33 13.31 -1.10
N ASN A 142 2.04 14.22 -1.77
CA ASN A 142 3.41 14.02 -2.22
C ASN A 142 4.40 13.79 -1.06
N ARG A 143 4.12 14.36 0.11
CA ARG A 143 4.92 14.13 1.33
C ARG A 143 4.62 12.76 1.97
N THR A 144 3.37 12.29 1.85
CA THR A 144 2.90 11.10 2.58
C THR A 144 2.98 9.84 1.73
N VAL A 145 2.68 9.93 0.43
CA VAL A 145 2.60 8.79 -0.49
C VAL A 145 3.48 9.03 -1.71
N SER A 146 4.29 8.05 -2.07
CA SER A 146 5.16 8.09 -3.24
C SER A 146 4.84 6.96 -4.21
N THR A 147 4.96 7.26 -5.50
CA THR A 147 5.03 6.30 -6.61
C THR A 147 6.22 6.65 -7.53
N ILE A 148 7.24 7.28 -6.93
CA ILE A 148 8.48 7.65 -7.61
C ILE A 148 9.57 6.63 -7.28
N ASN A 149 10.16 6.06 -8.31
CA ASN A 149 11.33 5.22 -8.19
C ASN A 149 12.59 6.11 -8.31
N PRO A 150 13.41 6.25 -7.26
CA PRO A 150 14.57 7.11 -7.28
C PRO A 150 15.68 6.60 -8.22
N ALA A 151 15.65 5.34 -8.63
CA ALA A 151 16.61 4.76 -9.56
C ALA A 151 16.27 5.04 -11.03
N VAL A 152 15.09 5.60 -11.35
CA VAL A 152 14.75 6.01 -12.72
C VAL A 152 15.35 7.37 -13.03
N LEU A 153 16.16 7.42 -14.08
CA LEU A 153 16.74 8.67 -14.55
C LEU A 153 15.65 9.61 -15.12
N PRO A 154 15.85 10.93 -15.05
CA PRO A 154 14.88 11.92 -15.54
C PRO A 154 14.57 11.82 -17.04
N ASP A 155 15.45 11.19 -17.82
CA ASP A 155 15.29 10.95 -19.26
C ASP A 155 14.29 9.81 -19.58
N GLY A 156 13.69 9.18 -18.55
CA GLY A 156 12.76 8.09 -18.73
C GLY A 156 13.40 6.80 -19.23
N SER A 157 14.73 6.71 -19.24
CA SER A 157 15.43 5.46 -19.53
C SER A 157 14.98 4.38 -18.53
N ASN A 158 14.46 3.31 -19.10
CA ASN A 158 13.45 2.48 -18.49
C ASN A 158 14.05 1.52 -17.47
N VAL A 159 13.92 1.81 -16.19
CA VAL A 159 14.17 0.84 -15.11
C VAL A 159 13.11 -0.29 -15.10
N ALA A 160 12.00 -0.15 -15.86
CA ALA A 160 10.96 -1.19 -15.93
C ALA A 160 11.53 -2.53 -16.41
N ASP A 161 12.52 -2.52 -17.29
CA ASP A 161 13.20 -3.69 -17.84
C ASP A 161 14.50 -4.05 -17.11
N ALA A 162 14.92 -3.25 -16.11
CA ALA A 162 16.11 -3.56 -15.35
C ALA A 162 15.91 -4.87 -14.57
N PRO A 163 16.86 -5.81 -14.65
CA PRO A 163 16.79 -7.02 -13.85
C PRO A 163 16.77 -6.63 -12.36
N LEU A 164 15.97 -7.41 -11.58
CA LEU A 164 16.00 -7.25 -10.12
C LEU A 164 17.43 -7.34 -9.62
N PRO A 165 17.84 -6.47 -8.70
CA PRO A 165 19.15 -6.55 -8.09
C PRO A 165 19.30 -7.94 -7.46
N LYS A 166 20.36 -8.64 -7.82
CA LYS A 166 20.73 -9.90 -7.19
C LYS A 166 21.45 -9.57 -5.88
N THR A 167 20.67 -9.11 -4.90
CA THR A 167 21.20 -8.92 -3.55
C THR A 167 21.33 -10.28 -2.88
N ASN A 168 22.53 -10.64 -2.51
CA ASN A 168 22.80 -11.75 -1.63
C ASN A 168 23.67 -11.22 -0.48
N PRO A 169 23.16 -11.12 0.75
CA PRO A 169 21.83 -11.53 1.21
C PRO A 169 20.69 -10.65 0.69
N HIS A 170 19.44 -11.16 0.78
CA HIS A 170 18.24 -10.43 0.37
C HIS A 170 18.12 -9.10 1.15
N ILE A 171 17.75 -7.99 0.47
CA ILE A 171 17.75 -6.64 1.08
C ILE A 171 16.95 -6.56 2.40
N CYS A 172 15.87 -7.33 2.55
CA CYS A 172 15.07 -7.36 3.77
C CYS A 172 15.76 -8.05 4.97
N THR A 173 16.90 -8.73 4.76
CA THR A 173 17.71 -9.30 5.86
C THR A 173 18.58 -8.24 6.55
N LYS A 174 18.78 -7.09 5.90
CA LYS A 174 19.56 -5.99 6.44
C LYS A 174 18.68 -5.16 7.39
N PRO A 175 18.98 -5.06 8.67
CA PRO A 175 18.26 -4.19 9.58
C PRO A 175 18.53 -2.72 9.25
N TYR A 176 17.56 -1.84 9.53
CA TYR A 176 17.72 -0.41 9.22
C TYR A 176 18.92 0.23 9.94
N SER A 177 19.27 -0.25 11.14
CA SER A 177 20.43 0.22 11.90
C SER A 177 21.80 0.01 11.21
N GLU A 178 21.84 -0.85 10.19
CA GLU A 178 23.06 -1.14 9.41
C GLU A 178 23.09 -0.41 8.05
N VAL A 179 22.08 0.44 7.78
CA VAL A 179 21.99 1.20 6.53
C VAL A 179 22.98 2.37 6.60
N VAL A 180 23.96 2.36 5.72
CA VAL A 180 24.97 3.43 5.57
C VAL A 180 24.55 4.45 4.52
N ASP A 181 24.03 3.96 3.39
CA ASP A 181 23.50 4.79 2.30
C ASP A 181 22.00 4.56 2.18
N TYR A 182 21.23 5.53 2.66
CA TYR A 182 19.76 5.49 2.66
C TYR A 182 19.18 5.45 1.23
N HIS A 183 19.73 6.21 0.31
CA HIS A 183 19.19 6.31 -1.05
C HIS A 183 19.38 5.01 -1.83
N HIS A 184 20.56 4.42 -1.71
CA HIS A 184 20.85 3.14 -2.34
C HIS A 184 20.00 2.01 -1.73
N ASP A 185 19.91 1.94 -0.40
CA ASP A 185 19.10 0.95 0.31
C ASP A 185 17.62 1.07 -0.04
N LEU A 186 17.08 2.28 -0.12
CA LEU A 186 15.69 2.53 -0.53
C LEU A 186 15.45 2.10 -1.99
N ALA A 187 16.38 2.38 -2.89
CA ALA A 187 16.29 1.95 -4.29
C ALA A 187 16.25 0.41 -4.40
N ASP A 188 17.07 -0.29 -3.65
CA ASP A 188 17.10 -1.76 -3.60
C ASP A 188 15.81 -2.34 -3.00
N LEU A 189 15.29 -1.74 -1.93
CA LEU A 189 13.99 -2.12 -1.35
C LEU A 189 12.84 -1.91 -2.35
N ILE A 190 12.82 -0.79 -3.05
CA ILE A 190 11.82 -0.51 -4.08
C ILE A 190 11.89 -1.56 -5.17
N ALA A 191 13.06 -1.81 -5.72
CA ALA A 191 13.26 -2.79 -6.80
C ALA A 191 12.82 -4.20 -6.38
N THR A 192 13.08 -4.58 -5.13
CA THR A 192 12.83 -5.93 -4.61
C THR A 192 11.40 -6.13 -4.09
N CYS A 193 10.87 -5.13 -3.35
CA CYS A 193 9.62 -5.28 -2.59
C CYS A 193 8.43 -4.56 -3.22
N GLN A 194 8.64 -3.44 -3.94
CA GLN A 194 7.54 -2.55 -4.35
C GLN A 194 7.19 -2.62 -5.83
N ARG A 195 8.05 -3.22 -6.66
CA ARG A 195 7.79 -3.37 -8.09
C ARG A 195 7.02 -4.67 -8.39
N HIS A 196 5.97 -4.55 -9.16
CA HIS A 196 5.16 -5.68 -9.63
C HIS A 196 5.81 -6.35 -10.84
N THR A 197 6.91 -7.07 -10.62
CA THR A 197 7.74 -7.67 -11.69
C THR A 197 7.33 -9.10 -12.06
N ARG A 198 6.46 -9.75 -11.28
CA ARG A 198 6.09 -11.16 -11.45
C ARG A 198 4.59 -11.33 -11.67
N CYS A 199 4.12 -10.96 -12.86
CA CYS A 199 2.76 -11.31 -13.27
C CYS A 199 2.66 -12.81 -13.61
N SER A 200 1.71 -13.51 -13.03
CA SER A 200 1.44 -14.90 -13.34
C SER A 200 -0.05 -15.24 -13.28
N ALA A 201 -0.45 -16.27 -14.00
CA ALA A 201 -1.83 -16.78 -13.99
C ALA A 201 -2.28 -17.24 -12.59
N ALA A 202 -1.36 -17.71 -11.77
CA ALA A 202 -1.63 -18.14 -10.40
C ALA A 202 -2.01 -16.97 -9.48
N TYR A 203 -1.47 -15.77 -9.71
CA TYR A 203 -1.62 -14.64 -8.79
C TYR A 203 -2.46 -13.50 -9.33
N CYS A 204 -2.09 -12.93 -10.48
CA CYS A 204 -2.65 -11.65 -10.91
C CYS A 204 -3.15 -11.58 -12.35
N LEU A 205 -2.71 -12.47 -13.25
CA LEU A 205 -3.23 -12.49 -14.60
C LEU A 205 -4.65 -13.05 -14.63
N ARG A 206 -5.53 -12.37 -15.35
CA ARG A 206 -6.90 -12.79 -15.61
C ARG A 206 -7.18 -12.64 -17.11
N THR A 207 -7.82 -13.64 -17.68
CA THR A 207 -8.25 -13.60 -19.07
C THR A 207 -9.64 -12.99 -19.15
N HIS A 208 -9.78 -11.93 -19.91
CA HIS A 208 -11.05 -11.30 -20.23
C HIS A 208 -11.13 -11.10 -21.75
N ASN A 209 -12.16 -11.64 -22.39
CA ASN A 209 -12.33 -11.61 -23.86
C ASN A 209 -11.08 -12.08 -24.63
N GLY A 210 -10.44 -13.16 -24.18
CA GLY A 210 -9.24 -13.74 -24.81
C GLY A 210 -7.93 -12.98 -24.55
N VAL A 211 -7.96 -11.85 -23.87
CA VAL A 211 -6.77 -11.04 -23.53
C VAL A 211 -6.39 -11.23 -22.06
N GLN A 212 -5.14 -11.58 -21.82
CA GLN A 212 -4.60 -11.63 -20.46
C GLN A 212 -4.22 -10.24 -19.96
N LYS A 213 -4.77 -9.83 -18.82
CA LYS A 213 -4.47 -8.58 -18.16
C LYS A 213 -4.16 -8.80 -16.68
N CYS A 214 -3.28 -7.97 -16.13
CA CYS A 214 -3.04 -7.93 -14.70
C CYS A 214 -4.28 -7.37 -13.98
N ARG A 215 -4.86 -8.12 -13.02
CA ARG A 215 -6.03 -7.67 -12.24
C ARG A 215 -5.77 -6.42 -11.39
N PHE A 216 -4.50 -6.10 -11.13
CA PHE A 216 -4.08 -4.91 -10.40
C PHE A 216 -3.78 -3.71 -11.33
N GLY A 217 -3.98 -3.88 -12.66
CA GLY A 217 -3.79 -2.83 -13.65
C GLY A 217 -2.33 -2.44 -13.90
N TYR A 218 -1.38 -3.36 -13.68
CA TYR A 218 0.03 -3.12 -14.04
C TYR A 218 0.31 -3.51 -15.50
N PRO A 219 1.21 -2.74 -16.20
CA PRO A 219 1.84 -1.49 -15.77
C PRO A 219 0.84 -0.33 -15.71
N LYS A 220 1.00 0.55 -14.73
CA LYS A 220 0.18 1.77 -14.58
C LYS A 220 0.74 2.89 -15.47
N PRO A 221 -0.12 3.83 -15.96
CA PRO A 221 0.33 4.97 -16.73
C PRO A 221 1.36 5.81 -15.96
N LEU A 222 2.36 6.32 -16.67
CA LEU A 222 3.30 7.31 -16.11
C LEU A 222 2.58 8.65 -15.95
N GLN A 223 2.94 9.39 -14.92
CA GLN A 223 2.33 10.67 -14.58
C GLN A 223 3.41 11.64 -14.08
N PRO A 224 3.63 12.77 -14.76
CA PRO A 224 4.72 13.68 -14.39
C PRO A 224 4.46 14.42 -13.08
N GLN A 225 3.20 14.67 -12.72
CA GLN A 225 2.80 15.42 -11.53
C GLN A 225 1.59 14.79 -10.87
N THR A 226 1.51 14.92 -9.55
CA THR A 226 0.30 14.56 -8.81
C THR A 226 -0.84 15.48 -9.20
N ALA A 227 -2.01 14.91 -9.50
CA ALA A 227 -3.22 15.64 -9.84
C ALA A 227 -4.39 15.16 -9.00
N VAL A 228 -5.28 16.09 -8.70
CA VAL A 228 -6.56 15.83 -8.04
C VAL A 228 -7.66 16.21 -9.04
N LEU A 229 -8.35 15.20 -9.55
CA LEU A 229 -9.39 15.35 -10.59
C LEU A 229 -10.77 15.21 -9.95
N MET A 230 -11.72 16.02 -10.42
CA MET A 230 -13.14 15.82 -10.12
C MET A 230 -13.74 14.83 -11.12
N GLY A 231 -14.73 14.05 -10.68
CA GLY A 231 -15.29 12.93 -11.42
C GLY A 231 -16.05 13.24 -12.71
N ASP A 232 -16.20 14.52 -13.11
CA ASP A 232 -16.94 14.93 -14.32
C ASP A 232 -16.28 14.51 -15.64
N ASN A 233 -15.06 13.98 -15.59
CA ASN A 233 -14.35 13.46 -16.76
C ASN A 233 -14.49 11.94 -16.95
N LEU A 234 -15.31 11.27 -16.16
CA LEU A 234 -15.52 9.83 -16.22
C LEU A 234 -16.97 9.52 -16.66
N ASN A 235 -17.10 8.75 -17.72
CA ASN A 235 -18.32 8.50 -18.51
C ASN A 235 -19.43 7.67 -17.80
N SER A 236 -19.60 7.76 -16.47
CA SER A 236 -20.67 7.05 -15.75
C SER A 236 -21.20 7.85 -14.57
N ASP A 237 -22.52 7.81 -14.35
CA ASP A 237 -23.23 8.49 -13.25
C ASP A 237 -22.85 8.01 -11.84
N GLU A 238 -22.10 6.92 -11.71
CA GLU A 238 -21.57 6.41 -10.45
C GLU A 238 -20.21 7.06 -10.03
N ASP A 239 -19.58 7.87 -10.88
CA ASP A 239 -18.18 8.29 -10.74
C ASP A 239 -17.97 9.79 -10.50
N LYS A 240 -18.90 10.48 -9.84
CA LYS A 240 -18.68 11.87 -9.37
C LYS A 240 -17.72 11.99 -8.19
N GLU A 241 -17.01 10.91 -7.87
CA GLU A 241 -16.06 10.91 -6.77
C GLU A 241 -14.70 11.48 -7.19
N PRO A 242 -14.01 12.19 -6.28
CA PRO A 242 -12.68 12.69 -6.57
C PRO A 242 -11.68 11.54 -6.82
N VAL A 243 -10.73 11.79 -7.72
CA VAL A 243 -9.67 10.85 -8.05
C VAL A 243 -8.32 11.53 -7.84
N ILE A 244 -7.45 10.88 -7.08
CA ILE A 244 -6.04 11.27 -6.94
C ILE A 244 -5.20 10.42 -7.87
N ILE A 245 -4.43 11.07 -8.72
CA ILE A 245 -3.42 10.45 -9.58
C ILE A 245 -2.06 10.94 -9.09
N THR A 246 -1.29 10.05 -8.48
CA THR A 246 0.06 10.39 -7.96
C THR A 246 1.07 10.47 -9.10
N ALA A 247 2.04 11.40 -8.99
CA ALA A 247 3.21 11.44 -9.86
C ALA A 247 3.87 10.07 -9.92
N ARG A 248 4.20 9.58 -11.12
CA ARG A 248 4.69 8.22 -11.33
C ARG A 248 5.71 8.17 -12.47
N ASN A 249 6.90 7.68 -12.19
CA ASN A 249 7.97 7.48 -13.18
C ASN A 249 8.27 5.99 -13.46
N ASP A 250 7.64 5.06 -12.74
CA ASP A 250 7.78 3.62 -12.95
C ASP A 250 6.38 2.96 -12.93
N GLY A 251 5.93 2.45 -14.08
CA GLY A 251 4.61 1.85 -14.24
C GLY A 251 4.39 0.56 -13.44
N LEU A 252 5.45 -0.09 -12.95
CA LEU A 252 5.36 -1.30 -12.14
C LEU A 252 5.36 -1.03 -10.64
N LEU A 253 5.57 0.23 -10.22
CA LEU A 253 5.72 0.58 -8.83
C LEU A 253 4.38 0.63 -8.10
N ASN A 254 4.29 -0.03 -6.95
CA ASN A 254 3.20 0.13 -6.00
C ASN A 254 3.40 1.40 -5.15
N SER A 255 2.32 1.99 -4.67
CA SER A 255 2.38 3.19 -3.82
C SER A 255 2.92 2.84 -2.42
N PHE A 256 3.73 3.72 -1.86
CA PHE A 256 4.37 3.50 -0.57
C PHE A 256 4.74 4.84 0.10
N ASN A 257 5.05 4.79 1.38
CA ASN A 257 5.79 5.87 2.05
C ASN A 257 7.27 5.46 2.20
N PRO A 258 8.24 6.30 1.84
CA PRO A 258 9.67 5.95 1.89
C PRO A 258 10.16 5.55 3.29
N VAL A 259 9.71 6.25 4.33
CA VAL A 259 10.07 5.93 5.72
C VAL A 259 9.42 4.62 6.17
N GLN A 260 8.14 4.41 5.80
CA GLN A 260 7.42 3.17 6.04
C GLN A 260 8.18 1.97 5.45
N LEU A 261 8.55 2.03 4.18
CA LEU A 261 9.24 0.95 3.49
C LEU A 261 10.60 0.65 4.11
N SER A 262 11.41 1.72 4.34
CA SER A 262 12.75 1.59 4.91
C SER A 262 12.75 0.99 6.31
N ALA A 263 11.79 1.36 7.16
CA ALA A 263 11.69 0.86 8.52
C ALA A 263 11.02 -0.51 8.60
N TRP A 264 10.04 -0.80 7.74
CA TRP A 264 9.33 -2.09 7.73
C TRP A 264 10.15 -3.23 7.15
N ARG A 265 10.99 -2.95 6.12
CA ARG A 265 11.86 -3.95 5.47
C ARG A 265 11.11 -5.10 4.82
N ALA A 266 9.96 -4.82 4.20
CA ALA A 266 9.15 -5.75 3.42
C ALA A 266 8.17 -4.97 2.53
N ASN A 267 7.38 -5.66 1.69
CA ASN A 267 6.35 -5.00 0.88
C ASN A 267 5.34 -4.27 1.76
N VAL A 268 5.05 -3.03 1.37
CA VAL A 268 4.02 -2.17 1.96
C VAL A 268 3.15 -1.58 0.85
N ASP A 269 1.98 -1.09 1.21
CA ASP A 269 1.16 -0.22 0.37
C ASP A 269 0.68 0.96 1.22
N MET A 270 0.59 2.13 0.62
CA MET A 270 -0.03 3.30 1.22
C MET A 270 -0.74 4.11 0.14
N GLN A 271 -2.02 4.34 0.33
CA GLN A 271 -2.87 5.06 -0.61
C GLN A 271 -3.71 6.10 0.15
N TYR A 272 -3.89 7.26 -0.45
CA TYR A 272 -4.77 8.28 0.11
C TYR A 272 -6.23 7.92 -0.14
N CYS A 273 -7.10 8.06 0.86
CA CYS A 273 -8.53 7.78 0.75
C CYS A 273 -9.28 9.04 0.30
N VAL A 274 -10.10 8.91 -0.73
CA VAL A 274 -10.87 10.04 -1.30
C VAL A 274 -12.38 9.76 -1.37
N SER A 275 -12.81 8.54 -1.09
CA SER A 275 -14.18 8.10 -1.23
C SER A 275 -14.63 7.29 -0.03
N ARG A 276 -15.60 7.83 0.70
CA ARG A 276 -16.26 7.14 1.82
C ARG A 276 -16.90 5.83 1.35
N HIS A 277 -17.56 5.84 0.20
CA HIS A 277 -18.20 4.64 -0.36
C HIS A 277 -17.18 3.53 -0.66
N LYS A 278 -16.05 3.86 -1.29
CA LYS A 278 -14.97 2.89 -1.57
C LYS A 278 -14.36 2.32 -0.29
N VAL A 279 -14.16 3.16 0.73
CA VAL A 279 -13.67 2.73 2.04
C VAL A 279 -14.66 1.79 2.73
N ILE A 280 -15.94 2.14 2.79
CA ILE A 280 -16.99 1.28 3.41
C ILE A 280 -17.09 -0.06 2.67
N LYS A 281 -17.11 -0.03 1.33
CA LYS A 281 -17.13 -1.25 0.50
C LYS A 281 -15.89 -2.13 0.74
N TYR A 282 -14.74 -1.50 0.91
CA TYR A 282 -13.49 -2.18 1.25
C TYR A 282 -13.56 -2.85 2.64
N VAL A 283 -13.93 -2.09 3.68
CA VAL A 283 -14.06 -2.61 5.05
C VAL A 283 -15.09 -3.74 5.10
N ALA A 284 -16.26 -3.58 4.47
CA ALA A 284 -17.29 -4.61 4.39
C ALA A 284 -16.77 -5.89 3.73
N LYS A 285 -16.07 -5.77 2.60
CA LYS A 285 -15.45 -6.91 1.91
C LYS A 285 -14.49 -7.68 2.82
N TYR A 286 -13.65 -6.98 3.57
CA TYR A 286 -12.69 -7.64 4.46
C TYR A 286 -13.34 -8.12 5.76
N ALA A 287 -14.34 -7.41 6.29
CA ALA A 287 -15.08 -7.85 7.47
C ALA A 287 -15.89 -9.13 7.21
N THR A 288 -16.37 -9.33 5.97
CA THR A 288 -17.20 -10.49 5.58
C THR A 288 -16.40 -11.60 4.88
N LYS A 289 -15.13 -11.38 4.57
CA LYS A 289 -14.28 -12.38 3.93
C LYS A 289 -14.06 -13.53 4.90
N SER A 290 -14.59 -14.71 4.55
CA SER A 290 -14.31 -15.94 5.29
C SER A 290 -12.83 -16.28 5.19
N GLU A 291 -12.21 -16.62 6.30
CA GLU A 291 -10.90 -17.25 6.28
C GLU A 291 -10.97 -18.62 5.59
N PRO A 292 -9.89 -19.06 4.90
CA PRO A 292 -9.85 -20.42 4.38
C PRO A 292 -10.13 -21.37 5.54
N ARG A 293 -11.09 -22.28 5.36
CA ARG A 293 -11.40 -23.28 6.39
C ARG A 293 -10.12 -24.06 6.70
N SER A 294 -9.65 -23.99 7.93
CA SER A 294 -8.70 -24.97 8.45
C SER A 294 -9.32 -26.36 8.31
N LEU A 295 -8.51 -27.37 8.00
CA LEU A 295 -8.99 -28.76 8.02
C LEU A 295 -9.65 -29.01 9.39
N PRO A 296 -10.83 -29.66 9.43
CA PRO A 296 -11.44 -30.00 10.72
C PRO A 296 -10.42 -30.75 11.56
N LEU A 297 -10.32 -30.44 12.84
CA LEU A 297 -9.41 -31.10 13.80
C LEU A 297 -9.44 -32.64 13.64
N ARG A 298 -10.60 -33.20 13.32
CA ARG A 298 -10.79 -34.62 13.04
C ARG A 298 -9.94 -35.12 11.88
N GLU A 299 -9.78 -34.33 10.78
CA GLU A 299 -8.97 -34.73 9.61
C GLU A 299 -7.46 -34.60 9.87
N VAL A 300 -7.07 -33.70 10.78
CA VAL A 300 -5.67 -33.54 11.19
C VAL A 300 -5.21 -34.74 12.04
N TYR A 301 -6.10 -35.24 12.92
CA TYR A 301 -5.79 -36.39 13.80
C TYR A 301 -6.02 -37.76 13.15
N THR A 302 -6.66 -37.84 11.98
CA THR A 302 -6.92 -39.11 11.28
C THR A 302 -5.95 -39.41 10.14
N LYS A 303 -4.95 -38.56 9.86
CA LYS A 303 -3.88 -38.94 8.95
C LYS A 303 -2.98 -39.97 9.65
N PRO A 304 -2.90 -41.24 9.18
CA PRO A 304 -1.95 -42.17 9.74
C PRO A 304 -0.55 -41.64 9.47
N GLU A 305 0.29 -41.71 10.49
CA GLU A 305 1.73 -41.55 10.34
C GLU A 305 2.22 -42.60 9.35
N GLY A 306 2.59 -42.16 8.14
CA GLY A 306 3.17 -42.99 7.07
C GLY A 306 4.62 -42.60 6.84
#